data_b88eb4af01fd0d44308972874ed922a2
#
_entry.id   b88eb4af01fd0d44308972874ed922a2
#
_cell.length_a   1.000
_cell.length_b   1.000
_cell.length_c   1.000
_cell.angle_alpha   90.00
_cell.angle_beta   90.00
_cell.angle_gamma   90.00
#
_symmetry.space_group_name_H-M   'P 1'
#
loop_
_entity.id
_entity.type
_entity.pdbx_description
1 polymer ?
#
loop_
_entity_poly.entity_id
_entity_poly.type
_entity_poly.pdbx_seq_one_letter_code
_entity_poly.pdbx_strand_id
1 'polypeptide(L)'
;MATILLIIIYIAFIGLGVPDSLIGSAWPAIHSELNIPIEAVSVITFLISGCTVLSSMFSSRILNKIGTARVTAFSTAMTAFSLLGFSLVPSFLFMIPLAVVLGLGAGAIDSGLNNFVALHCKASHMNFLHCFYGVGVSLSPYLMSRALSNIGWRGGYRYAFYVQLAITILLIVSMPLWKRTASNEDAEEEKGVNLSFLQMAKRSEVRQVWIIMLVTNAIEYACGVWGSTYLVEEKGFEMKYGALALTVYYVGMSIGRFVSGLIANKIGTWKRIGMGCVVLAPAIIIMLLPLPGFVAVIGLFLVGLGNGSIYPNMIHLTPHNFGKDVSQSIMGSQIAFAYMGVMLAPPMVSLVSGLFGIRIYPILLAVFYVVMVVSLKCFINKLKKQGRYDAKV
;
A
#
# COMPACT_ATOMS: atom_id res chain seq x y z
N MET A 1 -16.26 -24.74 6.52
CA MET A 1 -14.79 -24.78 6.69
C MET A 1 -14.09 -23.73 5.82
N ALA A 2 -14.37 -23.68 4.53
CA ALA A 2 -13.80 -22.65 3.66
C ALA A 2 -14.07 -21.20 4.13
N THR A 3 -15.24 -20.93 4.70
CA THR A 3 -15.60 -19.61 5.22
C THR A 3 -14.76 -19.18 6.42
N ILE A 4 -14.46 -20.12 7.35
CA ILE A 4 -13.63 -19.80 8.52
C ILE A 4 -12.19 -19.49 8.10
N LEU A 5 -11.64 -20.30 7.20
CA LEU A 5 -10.30 -20.04 6.67
C LEU A 5 -10.20 -18.69 5.95
N LEU A 6 -11.23 -18.34 5.18
CA LEU A 6 -11.30 -17.06 4.48
C LEU A 6 -11.34 -15.88 5.46
N ILE A 7 -12.09 -15.99 6.56
CA ILE A 7 -12.11 -14.98 7.63
C ILE A 7 -10.71 -14.84 8.25
N ILE A 8 -10.02 -15.95 8.50
CA ILE A 8 -8.66 -15.93 9.05
C ILE A 8 -7.69 -15.25 8.08
N ILE A 9 -7.82 -15.51 6.78
CA ILE A 9 -7.02 -14.85 5.73
C ILE A 9 -7.29 -13.33 5.74
N TYR A 10 -8.54 -12.90 5.87
CA TYR A 10 -8.86 -11.47 5.97
C TYR A 10 -8.26 -10.83 7.23
N ILE A 11 -8.30 -11.52 8.37
CA ILE A 11 -7.66 -11.06 9.61
C ILE A 11 -6.14 -10.97 9.43
N ALA A 12 -5.51 -11.92 8.72
CA ALA A 12 -4.09 -11.87 8.40
C ALA A 12 -3.74 -10.65 7.54
N PHE A 13 -4.63 -10.22 6.64
CA PHE A 13 -4.45 -9.00 5.85
C PHE A 13 -4.62 -7.71 6.65
N ILE A 14 -5.43 -7.70 7.72
CA ILE A 14 -5.37 -6.61 8.71
C ILE A 14 -3.96 -6.54 9.29
N GLY A 15 -3.40 -7.69 9.69
CA GLY A 15 -2.04 -7.77 10.19
C GLY A 15 -0.97 -7.30 9.20
N LEU A 16 -1.16 -7.51 7.90
CA LEU A 16 -0.27 -6.99 6.87
C LEU A 16 -0.31 -5.45 6.82
N GLY A 17 -1.49 -4.85 6.96
CA GLY A 17 -1.65 -3.39 6.92
C GLY A 17 -1.16 -2.67 8.17
N VAL A 18 -1.16 -3.31 9.34
CA VAL A 18 -0.76 -2.67 10.61
C VAL A 18 0.66 -2.09 10.58
N PRO A 19 1.71 -2.76 10.11
CA PRO A 19 3.05 -2.18 10.07
C PRO A 19 3.22 -1.03 9.07
N ASP A 20 2.50 -1.05 7.95
CA ASP A 20 2.77 -0.21 6.79
C ASP A 20 2.60 1.30 7.05
N SER A 21 1.62 1.68 7.87
CA SER A 21 1.35 3.09 8.20
C SER A 21 1.93 3.55 9.54
N LEU A 22 2.56 2.63 10.29
CA LEU A 22 2.99 2.91 11.65
C LEU A 22 4.19 3.86 11.70
N ILE A 23 5.19 3.66 10.83
CA ILE A 23 6.39 4.49 10.81
C ILE A 23 6.06 5.96 10.49
N GLY A 24 5.22 6.20 9.50
CA GLY A 24 4.83 7.57 9.12
C GLY A 24 4.04 8.29 10.21
N SER A 25 3.18 7.57 10.95
CA SER A 25 2.41 8.14 12.06
C SER A 25 3.27 8.40 13.31
N ALA A 26 4.32 7.63 13.53
CA ALA A 26 5.24 7.75 14.66
C ALA A 26 6.40 8.72 14.40
N TRP A 27 6.72 9.00 13.13
CA TRP A 27 7.97 9.66 12.75
C TRP A 27 8.20 11.02 13.39
N PRO A 28 7.20 11.91 13.51
CA PRO A 28 7.40 13.20 14.19
C PRO A 28 7.93 13.04 15.61
N ALA A 29 7.49 12.01 16.34
CA ALA A 29 7.95 11.74 17.69
C ALA A 29 9.32 11.04 17.71
N ILE A 30 9.58 10.13 16.77
CA ILE A 30 10.84 9.39 16.69
C ILE A 30 12.01 10.33 16.39
N HIS A 31 11.90 11.13 15.31
CA HIS A 31 12.99 12.01 14.91
C HIS A 31 13.30 13.06 15.96
N SER A 32 12.26 13.61 16.62
CA SER A 32 12.40 14.58 17.70
C SER A 32 13.10 13.97 18.94
N GLU A 33 12.65 12.79 19.39
CA GLU A 33 13.23 12.15 20.59
C GLU A 33 14.66 11.65 20.35
N LEU A 34 14.94 11.09 19.17
CA LEU A 34 16.27 10.54 18.86
C LEU A 34 17.24 11.59 18.30
N ASN A 35 16.83 12.86 18.16
CA ASN A 35 17.63 13.95 17.58
C ASN A 35 18.27 13.59 16.23
N ILE A 36 17.47 13.02 15.32
CA ILE A 36 17.90 12.62 13.97
C ILE A 36 17.20 13.48 12.92
N PRO A 37 17.82 13.65 11.73
CA PRO A 37 17.19 14.37 10.63
C PRO A 37 15.82 13.76 10.26
N ILE A 38 14.88 14.63 9.90
CA ILE A 38 13.53 14.22 9.50
C ILE A 38 13.56 13.29 8.27
N GLU A 39 14.56 13.45 7.41
CA GLU A 39 14.80 12.71 6.18
C GLU A 39 15.20 11.25 6.44
N ALA A 40 15.69 10.93 7.64
CA ALA A 40 16.15 9.59 8.00
C ALA A 40 15.03 8.53 7.91
N VAL A 41 13.74 8.91 7.95
CA VAL A 41 12.62 8.01 7.70
C VAL A 41 12.76 7.25 6.40
N SER A 42 13.33 7.89 5.39
CA SER A 42 13.47 7.32 4.04
C SER A 42 14.42 6.14 4.00
N VAL A 43 15.40 6.06 4.90
CA VAL A 43 16.28 4.89 5.03
C VAL A 43 15.46 3.70 5.49
N ILE A 44 14.64 3.88 6.52
CA ILE A 44 13.80 2.80 7.07
C ILE A 44 12.75 2.35 6.07
N THR A 45 12.03 3.29 5.44
CA THR A 45 10.99 2.95 4.46
C THR A 45 11.56 2.32 3.20
N PHE A 46 12.72 2.78 2.72
CA PHE A 46 13.42 2.16 1.60
C PHE A 46 13.84 0.72 1.90
N LEU A 47 14.37 0.47 3.09
CA LEU A 47 14.76 -0.88 3.51
C LEU A 47 13.54 -1.80 3.65
N ILE A 48 12.45 -1.33 4.29
CA ILE A 48 11.21 -2.11 4.40
C ILE A 48 10.70 -2.47 3.01
N SER A 49 10.49 -1.47 2.14
CA SER A 49 9.93 -1.68 0.80
C SER A 49 10.84 -2.53 -0.10
N GLY A 50 12.15 -2.29 -0.06
CA GLY A 50 13.13 -3.06 -0.81
C GLY A 50 13.16 -4.54 -0.39
N CYS A 51 13.13 -4.81 0.91
CA CYS A 51 13.07 -6.17 1.45
C CYS A 51 11.71 -6.84 1.18
N THR A 52 10.62 -6.08 1.17
CA THR A 52 9.28 -6.56 0.76
C THR A 52 9.29 -7.05 -0.68
N VAL A 53 9.85 -6.25 -1.59
CA VAL A 53 9.99 -6.63 -3.01
C VAL A 53 10.85 -7.88 -3.15
N LEU A 54 12.02 -7.92 -2.51
CA LEU A 54 12.91 -9.09 -2.55
C LEU A 54 12.21 -10.35 -2.03
N SER A 55 11.56 -10.26 -0.87
CA SER A 55 10.83 -11.38 -0.28
C SER A 55 9.72 -11.87 -1.19
N SER A 56 8.95 -10.97 -1.79
CA SER A 56 7.88 -11.31 -2.75
C SER A 56 8.41 -12.04 -3.97
N MET A 57 9.56 -11.63 -4.51
CA MET A 57 10.19 -12.30 -5.67
C MET A 57 10.61 -13.74 -5.38
N PHE A 58 11.06 -14.04 -4.17
CA PHE A 58 11.49 -15.38 -3.78
C PHE A 58 10.40 -16.21 -3.08
N SER A 59 9.24 -15.60 -2.81
CA SER A 59 8.17 -16.21 -2.03
C SER A 59 7.64 -17.51 -2.65
N SER A 60 7.48 -17.60 -3.97
CA SER A 60 6.98 -18.77 -4.66
C SER A 60 7.82 -20.03 -4.38
N ARG A 61 9.15 -19.91 -4.35
CA ARG A 61 10.05 -21.04 -4.04
C ARG A 61 9.88 -21.52 -2.59
N ILE A 62 9.66 -20.59 -1.67
CA ILE A 62 9.50 -20.90 -0.24
C ILE A 62 8.09 -21.49 -0.01
N LEU A 63 7.07 -20.90 -0.61
CA LEU A 63 5.68 -21.35 -0.54
C LEU A 63 5.53 -22.79 -1.04
N ASN A 64 6.16 -23.14 -2.17
CA ASN A 64 6.13 -24.48 -2.73
C ASN A 64 6.82 -25.53 -1.83
N LYS A 65 7.84 -25.13 -1.03
CA LYS A 65 8.54 -26.04 -0.10
C LYS A 65 7.84 -26.23 1.24
N ILE A 66 7.34 -25.14 1.82
CA ILE A 66 6.91 -25.11 3.22
C ILE A 66 5.38 -25.02 3.33
N GLY A 67 4.71 -24.55 2.27
CA GLY A 67 3.27 -24.31 2.22
C GLY A 67 2.85 -22.94 2.75
N THR A 68 1.75 -22.41 2.20
CA THR A 68 1.26 -21.04 2.49
C THR A 68 1.00 -20.80 3.96
N ALA A 69 0.37 -21.76 4.68
CA ALA A 69 0.05 -21.61 6.09
C ALA A 69 1.26 -21.36 6.99
N ARG A 70 2.34 -22.15 6.79
CA ARG A 70 3.56 -22.03 7.60
C ARG A 70 4.32 -20.76 7.27
N VAL A 71 4.43 -20.42 5.98
CA VAL A 71 5.08 -19.19 5.53
C VAL A 71 4.37 -17.98 6.12
N THR A 72 3.04 -17.92 6.01
CA THR A 72 2.24 -16.80 6.54
C THR A 72 2.41 -16.67 8.07
N ALA A 73 2.30 -17.77 8.82
CA ALA A 73 2.44 -17.72 10.28
C ALA A 73 3.85 -17.29 10.72
N PHE A 74 4.90 -17.85 10.09
CA PHE A 74 6.30 -17.48 10.38
C PHE A 74 6.59 -16.02 10.04
N SER A 75 6.15 -15.58 8.88
CA SER A 75 6.37 -14.20 8.41
C SER A 75 5.58 -13.19 9.26
N THR A 76 4.35 -13.53 9.71
CA THR A 76 3.60 -12.69 10.65
C THR A 76 4.29 -12.61 12.01
N ALA A 77 4.90 -13.71 12.47
CA ALA A 77 5.74 -13.69 13.68
C ALA A 77 6.96 -12.78 13.50
N MET A 78 7.66 -12.84 12.35
CA MET A 78 8.78 -11.95 12.06
C MET A 78 8.36 -10.48 12.13
N THR A 79 7.22 -10.10 11.53
CA THR A 79 6.70 -8.73 11.60
C THR A 79 6.34 -8.34 13.03
N ALA A 80 5.72 -9.23 13.81
CA ALA A 80 5.41 -8.99 15.22
C ALA A 80 6.68 -8.71 16.05
N PHE A 81 7.68 -9.57 15.96
CA PHE A 81 8.93 -9.39 16.70
C PHE A 81 9.71 -8.15 16.26
N SER A 82 9.65 -7.80 14.97
CA SER A 82 10.23 -6.56 14.49
C SER A 82 9.54 -5.34 15.13
N LEU A 83 8.21 -5.31 15.22
CA LEU A 83 7.47 -4.23 15.90
C LEU A 83 7.81 -4.14 17.39
N LEU A 84 7.96 -5.27 18.07
CA LEU A 84 8.45 -5.28 19.44
C LEU A 84 9.87 -4.69 19.53
N GLY A 85 10.74 -5.10 18.63
CA GLY A 85 12.09 -4.55 18.51
C GLY A 85 12.08 -3.03 18.36
N PHE A 86 11.28 -2.48 17.42
CA PHE A 86 11.12 -1.03 17.25
C PHE A 86 10.70 -0.33 18.56
N SER A 87 9.90 -0.96 19.40
CA SER A 87 9.50 -0.40 20.70
C SER A 87 10.63 -0.33 21.74
N LEU A 88 11.72 -1.05 21.52
CA LEU A 88 12.82 -1.21 22.48
C LEU A 88 14.12 -0.53 22.03
N VAL A 89 14.19 -0.02 20.80
CA VAL A 89 15.44 0.54 20.26
C VAL A 89 15.93 1.76 21.05
N PRO A 90 17.22 1.79 21.43
CA PRO A 90 17.83 2.94 22.09
C PRO A 90 18.25 4.04 21.08
N SER A 91 18.47 3.70 19.83
CA SER A 91 18.89 4.65 18.78
C SER A 91 18.44 4.20 17.39
N PHE A 92 18.51 5.12 16.42
CA PHE A 92 18.12 4.91 15.03
C PHE A 92 18.85 3.72 14.37
N LEU A 93 20.12 3.51 14.69
CA LEU A 93 20.93 2.45 14.06
C LEU A 93 20.33 1.05 14.29
N PHE A 94 19.71 0.82 15.46
CA PHE A 94 19.04 -0.45 15.76
C PHE A 94 17.70 -0.63 15.01
N MET A 95 17.13 0.43 14.46
CA MET A 95 15.92 0.33 13.61
C MET A 95 16.24 -0.30 12.24
N ILE A 96 17.46 -0.16 11.74
CA ILE A 96 17.87 -0.64 10.40
C ILE A 96 17.68 -2.16 10.25
N PRO A 97 18.28 -3.03 11.09
CA PRO A 97 18.07 -4.48 10.96
C PRO A 97 16.63 -4.90 11.18
N LEU A 98 15.90 -4.20 12.05
CA LEU A 98 14.48 -4.47 12.27
C LEU A 98 13.62 -4.12 11.04
N ALA A 99 13.96 -3.05 10.32
CA ALA A 99 13.31 -2.70 9.05
C ALA A 99 13.49 -3.80 7.99
N VAL A 100 14.69 -4.40 7.91
CA VAL A 100 14.94 -5.54 7.00
C VAL A 100 14.06 -6.73 7.37
N VAL A 101 14.01 -7.11 8.65
CA VAL A 101 13.18 -8.22 9.13
C VAL A 101 11.69 -7.96 8.86
N LEU A 102 11.22 -6.72 9.10
CA LEU A 102 9.85 -6.31 8.87
C LEU A 102 9.47 -6.45 7.38
N GLY A 103 10.31 -5.93 6.48
CA GLY A 103 10.07 -6.00 5.04
C GLY A 103 10.07 -7.43 4.49
N LEU A 104 11.03 -8.26 4.91
CA LEU A 104 11.08 -9.67 4.53
C LEU A 104 9.81 -10.43 4.95
N GLY A 105 9.31 -10.19 6.17
CA GLY A 105 8.06 -10.76 6.65
C GLY A 105 6.86 -10.30 5.85
N ALA A 106 6.71 -8.99 5.64
CA ALA A 106 5.56 -8.41 4.92
C ALA A 106 5.43 -8.95 3.49
N GLY A 107 6.52 -9.01 2.73
CA GLY A 107 6.50 -9.47 1.34
C GLY A 107 6.10 -10.94 1.17
N ALA A 108 6.48 -11.81 2.11
CA ALA A 108 6.12 -13.22 2.06
C ALA A 108 4.64 -13.45 2.42
N ILE A 109 4.07 -12.64 3.35
CA ILE A 109 2.64 -12.68 3.68
C ILE A 109 1.81 -12.24 2.48
N ASP A 110 2.15 -11.08 1.92
CA ASP A 110 1.43 -10.48 0.79
C ASP A 110 1.35 -11.45 -0.40
N SER A 111 2.50 -11.92 -0.86
CA SER A 111 2.56 -12.86 -1.99
C SER A 111 1.84 -14.17 -1.71
N GLY A 112 2.01 -14.74 -0.50
CA GLY A 112 1.44 -16.03 -0.13
C GLY A 112 -0.07 -16.01 -0.08
N LEU A 113 -0.65 -14.99 0.55
CA LEU A 113 -2.09 -14.90 0.71
C LEU A 113 -2.80 -14.45 -0.56
N ASN A 114 -2.23 -13.51 -1.32
CA ASN A 114 -2.77 -13.13 -2.63
C ASN A 114 -2.82 -14.34 -3.58
N ASN A 115 -1.73 -15.11 -3.66
CA ASN A 115 -1.68 -16.30 -4.49
C ASN A 115 -2.72 -17.35 -4.05
N PHE A 116 -2.82 -17.60 -2.74
CA PHE A 116 -3.81 -18.54 -2.20
C PHE A 116 -5.25 -18.13 -2.55
N VAL A 117 -5.62 -16.86 -2.35
CA VAL A 117 -6.96 -16.36 -2.67
C VAL A 117 -7.22 -16.37 -4.18
N ALA A 118 -6.21 -16.05 -5.00
CA ALA A 118 -6.35 -16.09 -6.45
C ALA A 118 -6.65 -17.50 -6.99
N LEU A 119 -6.02 -18.52 -6.40
CA LEU A 119 -6.20 -19.92 -6.83
C LEU A 119 -7.47 -20.57 -6.29
N HIS A 120 -7.89 -20.23 -5.05
CA HIS A 120 -8.94 -20.99 -4.35
C HIS A 120 -10.24 -20.22 -4.14
N CYS A 121 -10.31 -18.90 -4.47
CA CYS A 121 -11.45 -18.06 -4.16
C CYS A 121 -11.95 -17.27 -5.37
N LYS A 122 -13.20 -16.79 -5.29
CA LYS A 122 -13.78 -15.92 -6.32
C LYS A 122 -13.09 -14.54 -6.34
N ALA A 123 -13.09 -13.86 -7.47
CA ALA A 123 -12.51 -12.52 -7.65
C ALA A 123 -13.04 -11.47 -6.62
N SER A 124 -14.29 -11.61 -6.15
CA SER A 124 -14.86 -10.76 -5.10
C SER A 124 -14.08 -10.84 -3.79
N HIS A 125 -13.54 -12.01 -3.44
CA HIS A 125 -12.78 -12.21 -2.21
C HIS A 125 -11.42 -11.51 -2.25
N MET A 126 -10.84 -11.33 -3.43
CA MET A 126 -9.63 -10.53 -3.61
C MET A 126 -9.88 -9.05 -3.24
N ASN A 127 -11.01 -8.49 -3.68
CA ASN A 127 -11.38 -7.13 -3.30
C ASN A 127 -11.61 -6.98 -1.79
N PHE A 128 -12.30 -7.94 -1.17
CA PHE A 128 -12.46 -7.93 0.29
C PHE A 128 -11.13 -8.05 1.03
N LEU A 129 -10.22 -8.87 0.55
CA LEU A 129 -8.87 -9.00 1.10
C LEU A 129 -8.18 -7.62 1.23
N HIS A 130 -8.19 -6.83 0.16
CA HIS A 130 -7.62 -5.48 0.16
C HIS A 130 -8.43 -4.46 0.98
N CYS A 131 -9.74 -4.67 1.18
CA CYS A 131 -10.51 -3.86 2.13
C CYS A 131 -10.05 -4.11 3.58
N PHE A 132 -9.79 -5.37 3.95
CA PHE A 132 -9.27 -5.70 5.29
C PHE A 132 -7.84 -5.19 5.50
N TYR A 133 -6.99 -5.19 4.47
CA TYR A 133 -5.72 -4.45 4.51
C TYR A 133 -5.96 -2.97 4.84
N GLY A 134 -6.95 -2.33 4.18
CA GLY A 134 -7.35 -0.95 4.46
C GLY A 134 -7.73 -0.70 5.93
N VAL A 135 -8.38 -1.68 6.58
CA VAL A 135 -8.65 -1.63 8.03
C VAL A 135 -7.35 -1.62 8.83
N GLY A 136 -6.39 -2.47 8.48
CA GLY A 136 -5.09 -2.55 9.15
C GLY A 136 -4.30 -1.24 9.09
N VAL A 137 -4.16 -0.68 7.89
CA VAL A 137 -3.43 0.61 7.70
C VAL A 137 -4.15 1.80 8.34
N SER A 138 -5.46 1.73 8.55
CA SER A 138 -6.21 2.75 9.28
C SER A 138 -6.10 2.61 10.79
N LEU A 139 -6.02 1.38 11.29
CA LEU A 139 -5.98 1.05 12.70
C LEU A 139 -4.69 1.52 13.37
N SER A 140 -3.54 1.31 12.73
CA SER A 140 -2.25 1.56 13.39
C SER A 140 -1.95 3.04 13.66
N PRO A 141 -2.27 4.04 12.80
CA PRO A 141 -2.13 5.43 13.16
C PRO A 141 -3.06 5.85 14.30
N TYR A 142 -4.25 5.25 14.39
CA TYR A 142 -5.15 5.45 15.54
C TYR A 142 -4.53 4.93 16.83
N LEU A 143 -3.98 3.71 16.84
CA LEU A 143 -3.27 3.16 17.99
C LEU A 143 -2.06 4.02 18.36
N MET A 144 -1.31 4.52 17.37
CA MET A 144 -0.18 5.42 17.58
C MET A 144 -0.63 6.75 18.19
N SER A 145 -1.70 7.35 17.68
CA SER A 145 -2.27 8.59 18.24
C SER A 145 -2.63 8.42 19.71
N ARG A 146 -3.26 7.29 20.09
CA ARG A 146 -3.59 6.96 21.48
C ARG A 146 -2.35 6.79 22.35
N ALA A 147 -1.33 6.12 21.81
CA ALA A 147 -0.08 5.91 22.53
C ALA A 147 0.69 7.22 22.74
N LEU A 148 0.76 8.08 21.74
CA LEU A 148 1.42 9.39 21.83
C LEU A 148 0.83 10.29 22.91
N SER A 149 -0.44 10.11 23.25
CA SER A 149 -1.09 10.87 24.32
C SER A 149 -0.65 10.47 25.74
N ASN A 150 -0.16 9.21 25.92
CA ASN A 150 0.05 8.64 27.27
C ASN A 150 1.43 7.99 27.47
N ILE A 151 1.89 7.20 26.51
CA ILE A 151 3.05 6.29 26.68
C ILE A 151 4.11 6.42 25.56
N GLY A 152 3.95 7.45 24.69
CA GLY A 152 4.89 7.76 23.62
C GLY A 152 4.82 6.78 22.43
N TRP A 153 5.65 7.02 21.40
CA TRP A 153 5.67 6.24 20.17
C TRP A 153 6.08 4.76 20.39
N ARG A 154 6.94 4.49 21.39
CA ARG A 154 7.28 3.11 21.74
C ARG A 154 6.06 2.31 22.19
N GLY A 155 5.15 2.95 22.90
CA GLY A 155 3.87 2.36 23.28
C GLY A 155 3.00 2.02 22.08
N GLY A 156 2.99 2.87 21.05
CA GLY A 156 2.27 2.61 19.80
C GLY A 156 2.78 1.35 19.08
N TYR A 157 4.09 1.17 19.03
CA TYR A 157 4.69 -0.05 18.50
C TYR A 157 4.35 -1.29 19.34
N ARG A 158 4.26 -1.17 20.69
CA ARG A 158 3.81 -2.28 21.56
C ARG A 158 2.35 -2.64 21.29
N TYR A 159 1.46 -1.67 21.08
CA TYR A 159 0.08 -1.96 20.72
C TYR A 159 -0.01 -2.71 19.39
N ALA A 160 0.73 -2.26 18.37
CA ALA A 160 0.82 -2.96 17.09
C ALA A 160 1.41 -4.37 17.24
N PHE A 161 2.43 -4.56 18.08
CA PHE A 161 2.97 -5.88 18.42
C PHE A 161 1.91 -6.80 19.00
N TYR A 162 1.12 -6.36 19.96
CA TYR A 162 0.08 -7.21 20.56
C TYR A 162 -0.99 -7.62 19.54
N VAL A 163 -1.40 -6.71 18.67
CA VAL A 163 -2.31 -7.04 17.57
C VAL A 163 -1.70 -8.10 16.66
N GLN A 164 -0.44 -7.89 16.25
CA GLN A 164 0.26 -8.79 15.34
C GLN A 164 0.54 -10.16 15.98
N LEU A 165 0.84 -10.19 17.27
CA LEU A 165 1.02 -11.43 18.05
C LEU A 165 -0.27 -12.23 18.13
N ALA A 166 -1.41 -11.56 18.38
CA ALA A 166 -2.72 -12.23 18.41
C ALA A 166 -3.05 -12.87 17.06
N ILE A 167 -2.77 -12.15 15.94
CA ILE A 167 -2.93 -12.67 14.58
C ILE A 167 -1.99 -13.85 14.32
N THR A 168 -0.75 -13.77 14.78
CA THR A 168 0.24 -14.87 14.67
C THR A 168 -0.27 -16.13 15.38
N ILE A 169 -0.77 -16.00 16.61
CA ILE A 169 -1.33 -17.11 17.37
C ILE A 169 -2.53 -17.71 16.63
N LEU A 170 -3.44 -16.87 16.12
CA LEU A 170 -4.59 -17.30 15.33
C LEU A 170 -4.15 -18.12 14.10
N LEU A 171 -3.13 -17.65 13.37
CA LEU A 171 -2.58 -18.35 12.20
C LEU A 171 -1.98 -19.70 12.57
N ILE A 172 -1.23 -19.79 13.68
CA ILE A 172 -0.65 -21.05 14.17
C ILE A 172 -1.76 -22.06 14.53
N VAL A 173 -2.75 -21.61 15.29
CA VAL A 173 -3.88 -22.47 15.71
C VAL A 173 -4.71 -22.92 14.50
N SER A 174 -4.80 -22.10 13.47
CA SER A 174 -5.58 -22.40 12.26
C SER A 174 -4.86 -23.31 11.24
N MET A 175 -3.58 -23.64 11.43
CA MET A 175 -2.80 -24.47 10.49
C MET A 175 -3.48 -25.76 10.03
N PRO A 176 -4.23 -26.50 10.88
CA PRO A 176 -4.93 -27.72 10.45
C PRO A 176 -6.02 -27.46 9.39
N LEU A 177 -6.61 -26.24 9.36
CA LEU A 177 -7.67 -25.90 8.41
C LEU A 177 -7.12 -25.75 6.99
N TRP A 178 -5.88 -25.27 6.86
CA TRP A 178 -5.21 -25.05 5.56
C TRP A 178 -4.92 -26.36 4.82
N LYS A 179 -4.57 -27.41 5.54
CA LYS A 179 -4.25 -28.73 4.95
C LYS A 179 -5.43 -29.34 4.20
N ARG A 180 -6.66 -29.04 4.62
CA ARG A 180 -7.87 -29.61 4.03
C ARG A 180 -8.30 -28.89 2.74
N THR A 181 -7.77 -27.70 2.47
CA THR A 181 -8.11 -26.91 1.28
C THR A 181 -7.09 -27.11 0.16
N ALA A 182 -5.84 -27.44 0.49
CA ALA A 182 -4.76 -27.68 -0.45
C ALA A 182 -4.86 -28.99 -1.24
N SER A 183 -5.79 -29.89 -0.90
CA SER A 183 -5.96 -31.20 -1.59
C SER A 183 -6.77 -31.14 -2.90
N ASN A 184 -7.23 -29.96 -3.33
CA ASN A 184 -7.98 -29.77 -4.58
C ASN A 184 -7.18 -28.95 -5.62
N GLU A 185 -5.89 -29.21 -5.75
CA GLU A 185 -5.03 -28.53 -6.72
C GLU A 185 -5.11 -29.24 -8.09
N ASP A 186 -6.07 -28.84 -8.91
CA ASP A 186 -6.03 -28.96 -10.37
C ASP A 186 -6.67 -27.69 -10.96
N ALA A 187 -6.04 -26.52 -10.74
CA ALA A 187 -6.32 -25.34 -11.54
C ALA A 187 -5.44 -25.40 -12.80
N GLU A 188 -6.03 -25.70 -13.93
CA GLU A 188 -5.40 -25.54 -15.24
C GLU A 188 -4.86 -24.10 -15.35
N GLU A 189 -3.54 -23.96 -15.30
CA GLU A 189 -2.88 -22.71 -15.69
C GLU A 189 -3.17 -22.49 -17.18
N GLU A 190 -4.04 -21.54 -17.51
CA GLU A 190 -4.07 -20.98 -18.87
C GLU A 190 -2.65 -20.49 -19.17
N LYS A 191 -1.97 -21.20 -20.09
CA LYS A 191 -0.61 -20.86 -20.54
C LYS A 191 -0.62 -19.52 -21.28
N GLY A 192 -0.56 -18.43 -20.52
CA GLY A 192 -0.39 -17.10 -21.08
C GLY A 192 0.96 -16.94 -21.78
N VAL A 193 1.03 -16.03 -22.73
CA VAL A 193 2.28 -15.68 -23.42
C VAL A 193 3.15 -14.84 -22.48
N ASN A 194 4.32 -15.35 -22.11
CA ASN A 194 5.29 -14.62 -21.30
C ASN A 194 6.02 -13.57 -22.14
N LEU A 195 5.67 -12.29 -21.94
CA LEU A 195 6.39 -11.18 -22.56
C LEU A 195 7.64 -10.86 -21.75
N SER A 196 8.79 -10.70 -22.44
CA SER A 196 9.99 -10.18 -21.80
C SER A 196 9.82 -8.69 -21.45
N PHE A 197 10.59 -8.21 -20.46
CA PHE A 197 10.57 -6.80 -20.06
C PHE A 197 10.83 -5.85 -21.25
N LEU A 198 11.77 -6.19 -22.13
CA LEU A 198 12.09 -5.40 -23.32
C LEU A 198 10.92 -5.35 -24.33
N GLN A 199 10.19 -6.46 -24.51
CA GLN A 199 9.00 -6.47 -25.37
C GLN A 199 7.89 -5.60 -24.80
N MET A 200 7.70 -5.62 -23.49
CA MET A 200 6.74 -4.76 -22.80
C MET A 200 7.17 -3.28 -22.87
N ALA A 201 8.44 -2.97 -22.64
CA ALA A 201 8.99 -1.61 -22.68
C ALA A 201 8.91 -0.96 -24.08
N LYS A 202 8.94 -1.75 -25.15
CA LYS A 202 8.74 -1.23 -26.53
C LYS A 202 7.31 -0.74 -26.76
N ARG A 203 6.32 -1.28 -26.04
CA ARG A 203 4.92 -0.87 -26.17
C ARG A 203 4.67 0.42 -25.43
N SER A 204 4.38 1.47 -26.15
CA SER A 204 4.22 2.81 -25.57
C SER A 204 3.03 2.93 -24.61
N GLU A 205 1.97 2.16 -24.83
CA GLU A 205 0.80 2.06 -23.95
C GLU A 205 1.15 1.38 -22.61
N VAL A 206 2.03 0.38 -22.62
CA VAL A 206 2.51 -0.27 -21.39
C VAL A 206 3.34 0.70 -20.56
N ARG A 207 4.23 1.48 -21.19
CA ARG A 207 5.00 2.50 -20.47
C ARG A 207 4.11 3.54 -19.78
N GLN A 208 2.99 3.95 -20.41
CA GLN A 208 2.05 4.88 -19.76
C GLN A 208 1.41 4.26 -18.53
N VAL A 209 1.00 3.00 -18.61
CA VAL A 209 0.43 2.29 -17.46
C VAL A 209 1.46 2.13 -16.34
N TRP A 210 2.70 1.83 -16.66
CA TRP A 210 3.79 1.77 -15.68
C TRP A 210 3.95 3.09 -14.91
N ILE A 211 3.94 4.22 -15.63
CA ILE A 211 4.03 5.55 -15.01
C ILE A 211 2.81 5.79 -14.11
N ILE A 212 1.61 5.47 -14.56
CA ILE A 212 0.39 5.63 -13.77
C ILE A 212 0.48 4.82 -12.48
N MET A 213 0.90 3.55 -12.56
CA MET A 213 1.03 2.66 -11.40
C MET A 213 2.08 3.15 -10.40
N LEU A 214 3.25 3.56 -10.92
CA LEU A 214 4.33 4.12 -10.10
C LEU A 214 3.84 5.37 -9.36
N VAL A 215 3.23 6.32 -10.07
CA VAL A 215 2.89 7.63 -9.49
C VAL A 215 1.68 7.54 -8.56
N THR A 216 0.68 6.69 -8.86
CA THR A 216 -0.45 6.45 -7.97
C THR A 216 0.02 5.93 -6.61
N ASN A 217 0.95 4.96 -6.62
CA ASN A 217 1.54 4.43 -5.40
C ASN A 217 2.53 5.40 -4.75
N ALA A 218 3.22 6.24 -5.54
CA ALA A 218 4.03 7.32 -5.00
C ALA A 218 3.20 8.33 -4.19
N ILE A 219 2.00 8.71 -4.68
CA ILE A 219 1.07 9.56 -3.91
C ILE A 219 0.66 8.86 -2.61
N GLU A 220 0.27 7.58 -2.69
CA GLU A 220 -0.17 6.80 -1.52
C GLU A 220 0.91 6.78 -0.43
N TYR A 221 2.13 6.40 -0.78
CA TYR A 221 3.21 6.28 0.20
C TYR A 221 3.82 7.61 0.63
N ALA A 222 3.83 8.62 -0.24
CA ALA A 222 4.18 9.98 0.18
C ALA A 222 3.22 10.48 1.27
N CYS A 223 1.91 10.23 1.14
CA CYS A 223 0.93 10.58 2.18
C CYS A 223 1.12 9.73 3.44
N GLY A 224 1.31 8.43 3.30
CA GLY A 224 1.47 7.52 4.43
C GLY A 224 2.72 7.77 5.28
N VAL A 225 3.82 8.17 4.67
CA VAL A 225 5.10 8.43 5.36
C VAL A 225 5.22 9.87 5.84
N TRP A 226 4.86 10.83 4.98
CA TRP A 226 5.14 12.25 5.22
C TRP A 226 3.94 13.07 5.66
N GLY A 227 2.72 12.55 5.54
CA GLY A 227 1.49 13.31 5.85
C GLY A 227 1.41 13.77 7.30
N SER A 228 1.75 12.90 8.27
CA SER A 228 1.82 13.27 9.70
C SER A 228 2.90 14.31 9.95
N THR A 229 4.07 14.09 9.41
CA THR A 229 5.22 14.99 9.54
C THR A 229 4.91 16.38 8.98
N TYR A 230 4.29 16.47 7.80
CA TYR A 230 3.85 17.74 7.23
C TYR A 230 2.87 18.49 8.14
N LEU A 231 1.92 17.79 8.74
CA LEU A 231 0.95 18.42 9.65
C LEU A 231 1.60 18.90 10.95
N VAL A 232 2.55 18.15 11.49
CA VAL A 232 3.25 18.52 12.73
C VAL A 232 4.22 19.67 12.49
N GLU A 233 5.13 19.53 11.53
CA GLU A 233 6.24 20.49 11.33
C GLU A 233 5.80 21.77 10.62
N GLU A 234 4.86 21.70 9.65
CA GLU A 234 4.46 22.88 8.85
C GLU A 234 3.14 23.47 9.32
N LYS A 235 2.21 22.66 9.84
CA LYS A 235 0.88 23.13 10.27
C LYS A 235 0.73 23.27 11.79
N GLY A 236 1.77 22.93 12.56
CA GLY A 236 1.81 23.08 14.01
C GLY A 236 0.87 22.15 14.79
N PHE A 237 0.57 20.98 14.24
CA PHE A 237 -0.25 19.98 14.94
C PHE A 237 0.55 19.32 16.06
N GLU A 238 -0.12 18.98 17.16
CA GLU A 238 0.44 18.03 18.10
C GLU A 238 0.64 16.67 17.41
N MET A 239 1.71 15.94 17.77
CA MET A 239 2.08 14.65 17.17
C MET A 239 0.93 13.64 17.16
N LYS A 240 0.12 13.60 18.24
CA LYS A 240 -1.07 12.71 18.32
C LYS A 240 -2.12 13.01 17.26
N TYR A 241 -2.33 14.29 16.93
CA TYR A 241 -3.29 14.68 15.89
C TYR A 241 -2.72 14.49 14.49
N GLY A 242 -1.41 14.65 14.31
CA GLY A 242 -0.72 14.27 13.09
C GLY A 242 -0.89 12.77 12.78
N ALA A 243 -0.71 11.91 13.79
CA ALA A 243 -0.95 10.47 13.66
C ALA A 243 -2.42 10.15 13.35
N LEU A 244 -3.36 10.81 14.05
CA LEU A 244 -4.79 10.62 13.82
C LEU A 244 -5.22 11.04 12.40
N ALA A 245 -4.61 12.08 11.84
CA ALA A 245 -4.87 12.52 10.47
C ALA A 245 -4.51 11.46 9.43
N LEU A 246 -3.49 10.63 9.67
CA LEU A 246 -3.20 9.48 8.80
C LEU A 246 -4.30 8.41 8.89
N THR A 247 -4.92 8.20 10.05
CA THR A 247 -6.12 7.34 10.13
C THR A 247 -7.21 7.89 9.18
N VAL A 248 -7.47 9.19 9.22
CA VAL A 248 -8.46 9.85 8.36
C VAL A 248 -8.12 9.68 6.87
N TYR A 249 -6.84 9.81 6.51
CA TYR A 249 -6.34 9.55 5.15
C TYR A 249 -6.64 8.11 4.69
N TYR A 250 -6.26 7.10 5.49
CA TYR A 250 -6.43 5.70 5.13
C TYR A 250 -7.90 5.26 5.17
N VAL A 251 -8.73 5.85 6.04
CA VAL A 251 -10.19 5.68 6.00
C VAL A 251 -10.74 6.22 4.68
N GLY A 252 -10.31 7.41 4.26
CA GLY A 252 -10.66 7.97 2.95
C GLY A 252 -10.33 7.01 1.81
N MET A 253 -9.11 6.44 1.81
CA MET A 253 -8.65 5.48 0.82
C MET A 253 -9.52 4.19 0.82
N SER A 254 -9.82 3.66 1.99
CA SER A 254 -10.66 2.47 2.15
C SER A 254 -12.08 2.71 1.65
N ILE A 255 -12.66 3.88 1.96
CA ILE A 255 -13.97 4.31 1.46
C ILE A 255 -13.94 4.44 -0.06
N GLY A 256 -12.90 5.04 -0.63
CA GLY A 256 -12.73 5.18 -2.08
C GLY A 256 -12.72 3.82 -2.80
N ARG A 257 -11.98 2.85 -2.27
CA ARG A 257 -11.95 1.46 -2.77
C ARG A 257 -13.32 0.78 -2.63
N PHE A 258 -13.96 0.92 -1.49
CA PHE A 258 -15.26 0.32 -1.20
C PHE A 258 -16.37 0.89 -2.11
N VAL A 259 -16.47 2.21 -2.19
CA VAL A 259 -17.44 2.90 -3.07
C VAL A 259 -17.23 2.52 -4.53
N SER A 260 -15.97 2.52 -5.00
CA SER A 260 -15.63 2.08 -6.35
C SER A 260 -16.08 0.64 -6.63
N GLY A 261 -15.98 -0.25 -5.65
CA GLY A 261 -16.47 -1.63 -5.72
C GLY A 261 -18.00 -1.71 -5.80
N LEU A 262 -18.72 -0.95 -4.95
CA LEU A 262 -20.20 -0.94 -4.92
C LEU A 262 -20.82 -0.45 -6.24
N ILE A 263 -20.21 0.55 -6.87
CA ILE A 263 -20.73 1.13 -8.12
C ILE A 263 -20.19 0.42 -9.37
N ALA A 264 -19.37 -0.62 -9.23
CA ALA A 264 -18.68 -1.29 -10.33
C ALA A 264 -19.65 -1.84 -11.41
N ASN A 265 -20.79 -2.35 -10.98
CA ASN A 265 -21.81 -2.89 -11.90
C ASN A 265 -22.66 -1.81 -12.58
N LYS A 266 -22.58 -0.55 -12.12
CA LYS A 266 -23.40 0.57 -12.64
C LYS A 266 -22.56 1.57 -13.42
N ILE A 267 -21.30 1.72 -13.09
CA ILE A 267 -20.40 2.74 -13.65
C ILE A 267 -19.16 2.05 -14.19
N GLY A 268 -18.88 2.25 -15.48
CA GLY A 268 -17.72 1.70 -16.15
C GLY A 268 -16.38 2.08 -15.47
N THR A 269 -15.39 1.21 -15.60
CA THR A 269 -14.08 1.33 -14.89
C THR A 269 -13.36 2.63 -15.23
N TRP A 270 -13.38 3.08 -16.49
CA TRP A 270 -12.78 4.35 -16.90
C TRP A 270 -13.41 5.56 -16.21
N LYS A 271 -14.74 5.55 -16.04
CA LYS A 271 -15.44 6.62 -15.31
C LYS A 271 -15.06 6.62 -13.83
N ARG A 272 -14.91 5.45 -13.20
CA ARG A 272 -14.49 5.34 -11.80
C ARG A 272 -13.08 5.88 -11.58
N ILE A 273 -12.13 5.60 -12.50
CA ILE A 273 -10.79 6.20 -12.49
C ILE A 273 -10.88 7.72 -12.63
N GLY A 274 -11.71 8.20 -13.58
CA GLY A 274 -11.95 9.64 -13.78
C GLY A 274 -12.53 10.32 -12.54
N MET A 275 -13.48 9.69 -11.85
CA MET A 275 -14.03 10.20 -10.59
C MET A 275 -12.94 10.32 -9.51
N GLY A 276 -12.04 9.31 -9.40
CA GLY A 276 -10.89 9.38 -8.50
C GLY A 276 -9.99 10.59 -8.80
N CYS A 277 -9.66 10.82 -10.07
CA CYS A 277 -8.89 11.99 -10.49
C CYS A 277 -9.61 13.33 -10.20
N VAL A 278 -10.92 13.39 -10.39
CA VAL A 278 -11.74 14.58 -10.10
C VAL A 278 -11.75 14.90 -8.59
N VAL A 279 -11.75 13.89 -7.73
CA VAL A 279 -11.67 14.08 -6.27
C VAL A 279 -10.26 14.50 -5.84
N LEU A 280 -9.23 13.95 -6.47
CA LEU A 280 -7.83 14.29 -6.18
C LEU A 280 -7.48 15.75 -6.49
N ALA A 281 -8.04 16.33 -7.56
CA ALA A 281 -7.70 17.70 -7.97
C ALA A 281 -8.00 18.74 -6.87
N PRO A 282 -9.24 18.88 -6.36
CA PRO A 282 -9.53 19.83 -5.28
C PRO A 282 -8.79 19.47 -3.98
N ALA A 283 -8.56 18.18 -3.70
CA ALA A 283 -7.81 17.75 -2.52
C ALA A 283 -6.39 18.34 -2.50
N ILE A 284 -5.69 18.26 -3.62
CA ILE A 284 -4.34 18.78 -3.77
C ILE A 284 -4.35 20.32 -3.75
N ILE A 285 -5.33 20.96 -4.40
CA ILE A 285 -5.48 22.43 -4.37
C ILE A 285 -5.66 22.91 -2.93
N ILE A 286 -6.52 22.25 -2.14
CA ILE A 286 -6.73 22.56 -0.73
C ILE A 286 -5.41 22.47 0.05
N MET A 287 -4.57 21.48 -0.21
CA MET A 287 -3.29 21.33 0.48
C MET A 287 -2.24 22.36 0.06
N LEU A 288 -2.31 22.87 -1.18
CA LEU A 288 -1.41 23.91 -1.69
C LEU A 288 -1.72 25.29 -1.11
N LEU A 289 -2.96 25.54 -0.70
CA LEU A 289 -3.37 26.84 -0.18
C LEU A 289 -2.90 27.02 1.29
N PRO A 290 -2.58 28.24 1.70
CA PRO A 290 -2.19 28.55 3.07
C PRO A 290 -3.41 28.59 4.01
N LEU A 291 -4.14 27.46 4.06
CA LEU A 291 -5.34 27.28 4.85
C LEU A 291 -5.01 26.72 6.24
N PRO A 292 -5.92 26.88 7.22
CA PRO A 292 -5.76 26.28 8.55
C PRO A 292 -5.50 24.77 8.48
N GLY A 293 -4.75 24.26 9.45
CA GLY A 293 -4.27 22.84 9.44
C GLY A 293 -5.40 21.81 9.35
N PHE A 294 -6.58 22.05 9.96
CA PHE A 294 -7.70 21.11 9.85
C PHE A 294 -8.21 20.94 8.42
N VAL A 295 -8.06 21.96 7.57
CA VAL A 295 -8.41 21.89 6.14
C VAL A 295 -7.43 20.99 5.38
N ALA A 296 -6.15 20.97 5.79
CA ALA A 296 -5.18 20.02 5.24
C ALA A 296 -5.53 18.56 5.59
N VAL A 297 -6.14 18.29 6.76
CA VAL A 297 -6.65 16.95 7.10
C VAL A 297 -7.78 16.54 6.17
N ILE A 298 -8.70 17.48 5.85
CA ILE A 298 -9.74 17.23 4.82
C ILE A 298 -9.10 16.96 3.47
N GLY A 299 -8.07 17.72 3.11
CA GLY A 299 -7.28 17.48 1.89
C GLY A 299 -6.70 16.07 1.85
N LEU A 300 -6.06 15.61 2.92
CA LEU A 300 -5.52 14.24 3.04
C LEU A 300 -6.62 13.18 2.90
N PHE A 301 -7.77 13.36 3.56
CA PHE A 301 -8.92 12.46 3.42
C PHE A 301 -9.35 12.33 1.95
N LEU A 302 -9.50 13.46 1.26
CA LEU A 302 -9.90 13.49 -0.15
C LEU A 302 -8.82 12.91 -1.07
N VAL A 303 -7.53 13.10 -0.76
CA VAL A 303 -6.43 12.41 -1.48
C VAL A 303 -6.59 10.91 -1.34
N GLY A 304 -6.80 10.39 -0.13
CA GLY A 304 -7.07 8.98 0.09
C GLY A 304 -8.27 8.49 -0.71
N LEU A 305 -9.41 9.18 -0.60
CA LEU A 305 -10.66 8.85 -1.26
C LEU A 305 -10.51 8.76 -2.79
N GLY A 306 -9.86 9.74 -3.40
CA GLY A 306 -9.65 9.79 -4.85
C GLY A 306 -8.63 8.76 -5.33
N ASN A 307 -7.46 8.69 -4.67
CA ASN A 307 -6.37 7.81 -5.08
C ASN A 307 -6.71 6.32 -4.89
N GLY A 308 -7.44 5.99 -3.84
CA GLY A 308 -7.74 4.60 -3.46
C GLY A 308 -8.44 3.79 -4.56
N SER A 309 -9.23 4.43 -5.42
CA SER A 309 -9.94 3.75 -6.51
C SER A 309 -9.10 3.51 -7.77
N ILE A 310 -7.97 4.22 -7.98
CA ILE A 310 -7.26 4.24 -9.26
C ILE A 310 -6.51 2.93 -9.49
N TYR A 311 -5.68 2.50 -8.53
CA TYR A 311 -4.85 1.30 -8.64
C TYR A 311 -5.66 0.02 -8.98
N PRO A 312 -6.70 -0.38 -8.21
CA PRO A 312 -7.42 -1.61 -8.48
C PRO A 312 -8.16 -1.58 -9.82
N ASN A 313 -8.68 -0.42 -10.22
CA ASN A 313 -9.36 -0.26 -11.49
C ASN A 313 -8.38 -0.34 -12.69
N MET A 314 -7.15 0.15 -12.56
CA MET A 314 -6.12 0.02 -13.59
C MET A 314 -5.72 -1.45 -13.81
N ILE A 315 -5.54 -2.22 -12.73
CA ILE A 315 -5.26 -3.66 -12.80
C ILE A 315 -6.43 -4.39 -13.49
N HIS A 316 -7.67 -4.07 -13.10
CA HIS A 316 -8.88 -4.70 -13.68
C HIS A 316 -9.01 -4.48 -15.20
N LEU A 317 -8.57 -3.33 -15.72
CA LEU A 317 -8.61 -3.02 -17.13
C LEU A 317 -7.55 -3.76 -17.98
N THR A 318 -6.56 -4.41 -17.36
CA THR A 318 -5.41 -4.97 -18.09
C THR A 318 -5.82 -6.04 -19.11
N PRO A 319 -6.64 -7.06 -18.78
CA PRO A 319 -7.06 -8.05 -19.76
C PRO A 319 -7.87 -7.47 -20.92
N HIS A 320 -8.68 -6.45 -20.64
CA HIS A 320 -9.47 -5.77 -21.66
C HIS A 320 -8.59 -4.96 -22.63
N ASN A 321 -7.63 -4.20 -22.09
CA ASN A 321 -6.82 -3.28 -22.88
C ASN A 321 -5.70 -3.97 -23.67
N PHE A 322 -5.19 -5.12 -23.20
CA PHE A 322 -4.00 -5.76 -23.76
C PHE A 322 -4.25 -7.18 -24.33
N GLY A 323 -5.40 -7.78 -24.02
CA GLY A 323 -5.72 -9.17 -24.34
C GLY A 323 -5.43 -10.12 -23.18
N LYS A 324 -6.21 -11.20 -23.07
CA LYS A 324 -6.11 -12.17 -21.97
C LYS A 324 -4.78 -12.93 -21.98
N ASP A 325 -4.28 -13.24 -23.17
CA ASP A 325 -3.06 -14.00 -23.42
C ASP A 325 -1.79 -13.37 -22.85
N VAL A 326 -1.68 -12.03 -22.86
CA VAL A 326 -0.50 -11.29 -22.36
C VAL A 326 -0.77 -10.56 -21.04
N SER A 327 -2.01 -10.61 -20.55
CA SER A 327 -2.45 -9.82 -19.40
C SER A 327 -1.65 -10.14 -18.14
N GLN A 328 -1.33 -11.41 -17.89
CA GLN A 328 -0.56 -11.85 -16.72
C GLN A 328 0.84 -11.20 -16.67
N SER A 329 1.56 -11.20 -17.79
CA SER A 329 2.90 -10.57 -17.88
C SER A 329 2.81 -9.06 -17.66
N ILE A 330 1.79 -8.40 -18.23
CA ILE A 330 1.63 -6.95 -18.09
C ILE A 330 1.20 -6.60 -16.67
N MET A 331 0.27 -7.34 -16.05
CA MET A 331 -0.13 -7.14 -14.65
C MET A 331 1.06 -7.28 -13.70
N GLY A 332 1.89 -8.33 -13.88
CA GLY A 332 3.11 -8.49 -13.10
C GLY A 332 4.04 -7.28 -13.19
N SER A 333 4.22 -6.73 -14.40
CA SER A 333 5.03 -5.53 -14.59
C SER A 333 4.39 -4.27 -13.97
N GLN A 334 3.07 -4.14 -14.01
CA GLN A 334 2.33 -3.06 -13.35
C GLN A 334 2.56 -3.06 -11.84
N ILE A 335 2.45 -4.23 -11.22
CA ILE A 335 2.70 -4.41 -9.79
C ILE A 335 4.15 -4.05 -9.44
N ALA A 336 5.12 -4.46 -10.27
CA ALA A 336 6.52 -4.10 -10.07
C ALA A 336 6.74 -2.58 -10.10
N PHE A 337 6.12 -1.85 -11.03
CA PHE A 337 6.20 -0.39 -11.08
C PHE A 337 5.44 0.30 -9.94
N ALA A 338 4.35 -0.31 -9.45
CA ALA A 338 3.69 0.16 -8.24
C ALA A 338 4.63 0.08 -7.03
N TYR A 339 5.31 -1.06 -6.83
CA TYR A 339 6.33 -1.19 -5.76
C TYR A 339 7.53 -0.25 -5.94
N MET A 340 7.92 0.06 -7.18
CA MET A 340 8.92 1.11 -7.41
C MET A 340 8.42 2.48 -6.91
N GLY A 341 7.15 2.81 -7.10
CA GLY A 341 6.54 4.02 -6.56
C GLY A 341 6.58 4.06 -5.03
N VAL A 342 6.21 2.94 -4.39
CA VAL A 342 6.31 2.75 -2.93
C VAL A 342 7.74 2.99 -2.42
N MET A 343 8.71 2.39 -3.06
CA MET A 343 10.11 2.41 -2.64
C MET A 343 10.77 3.77 -2.87
N LEU A 344 10.46 4.44 -3.99
CA LEU A 344 11.16 5.66 -4.41
C LEU A 344 10.50 6.95 -3.89
N ALA A 345 9.19 6.96 -3.64
CA ALA A 345 8.50 8.18 -3.25
C ALA A 345 8.98 8.76 -1.92
N PRO A 346 9.12 8.00 -0.81
CA PRO A 346 9.59 8.58 0.45
C PRO A 346 11.00 9.17 0.35
N PRO A 347 12.01 8.52 -0.28
CA PRO A 347 13.31 9.13 -0.52
C PRO A 347 13.26 10.38 -1.42
N MET A 348 12.41 10.40 -2.44
CA MET A 348 12.25 11.61 -3.29
C MET A 348 11.69 12.79 -2.49
N VAL A 349 10.64 12.56 -1.68
CA VAL A 349 10.10 13.59 -0.79
C VAL A 349 11.17 14.02 0.20
N SER A 350 11.93 13.08 0.79
CA SER A 350 13.04 13.33 1.70
C SER A 350 14.07 14.27 1.11
N LEU A 351 14.58 13.91 -0.08
CA LEU A 351 15.64 14.68 -0.76
C LEU A 351 15.18 16.10 -1.06
N VAL A 352 13.98 16.27 -1.58
CA VAL A 352 13.44 17.58 -1.92
C VAL A 352 13.10 18.40 -0.68
N SER A 353 12.57 17.74 0.37
CA SER A 353 12.26 18.42 1.64
C SER A 353 13.52 18.84 2.39
N GLY A 354 14.63 18.10 2.29
CA GLY A 354 15.92 18.51 2.83
C GLY A 354 16.48 19.78 2.21
N LEU A 355 16.14 20.07 0.94
CA LEU A 355 16.58 21.28 0.23
C LEU A 355 15.64 22.48 0.45
N PHE A 356 14.33 22.25 0.49
CA PHE A 356 13.31 23.32 0.46
C PHE A 356 12.42 23.38 1.70
N GLY A 357 12.62 22.48 2.67
CA GLY A 357 11.74 22.28 3.81
C GLY A 357 10.51 21.46 3.47
N ILE A 358 9.84 20.92 4.50
CA ILE A 358 8.65 20.05 4.33
C ILE A 358 7.45 20.77 3.70
N ARG A 359 7.42 22.09 3.68
CA ARG A 359 6.41 22.90 2.98
C ARG A 359 6.28 22.60 1.49
N ILE A 360 7.32 21.97 0.87
CA ILE A 360 7.31 21.55 -0.53
C ILE A 360 6.39 20.33 -0.79
N TYR A 361 6.01 19.60 0.26
CA TYR A 361 5.26 18.34 0.16
C TYR A 361 3.97 18.42 -0.67
N PRO A 362 3.05 19.41 -0.51
CA PRO A 362 1.86 19.50 -1.36
C PRO A 362 2.20 19.77 -2.83
N ILE A 363 3.30 20.45 -3.12
CA ILE A 363 3.76 20.70 -4.49
C ILE A 363 4.21 19.39 -5.14
N LEU A 364 4.90 18.51 -4.39
CA LEU A 364 5.29 17.20 -4.88
C LEU A 364 4.08 16.32 -5.18
N LEU A 365 3.05 16.35 -4.33
CA LEU A 365 1.79 15.66 -4.60
C LEU A 365 1.11 16.20 -5.86
N ALA A 366 1.15 17.52 -6.08
CA ALA A 366 0.64 18.14 -7.30
C ALA A 366 1.41 17.68 -8.55
N VAL A 367 2.73 17.61 -8.48
CA VAL A 367 3.57 17.09 -9.57
C VAL A 367 3.21 15.63 -9.88
N PHE A 368 3.12 14.77 -8.87
CA PHE A 368 2.71 13.38 -9.06
C PHE A 368 1.33 13.29 -9.70
N TYR A 369 0.37 14.06 -9.21
CA TYR A 369 -0.98 14.11 -9.78
C TYR A 369 -0.99 14.53 -11.26
N VAL A 370 -0.26 15.59 -11.62
CA VAL A 370 -0.18 16.05 -13.01
C VAL A 370 0.44 14.98 -13.91
N VAL A 371 1.54 14.35 -13.48
CA VAL A 371 2.19 13.25 -14.22
C VAL A 371 1.21 12.09 -14.41
N MET A 372 0.45 11.73 -13.39
CA MET A 372 -0.57 10.68 -13.46
C MET A 372 -1.66 11.02 -14.49
N VAL A 373 -2.26 12.21 -14.41
CA VAL A 373 -3.35 12.63 -15.30
C VAL A 373 -2.88 12.76 -16.75
N VAL A 374 -1.69 13.30 -16.99
CA VAL A 374 -1.08 13.39 -18.33
C VAL A 374 -0.86 11.98 -18.89
N SER A 375 -0.27 11.08 -18.10
CA SER A 375 -0.03 9.70 -18.53
C SER A 375 -1.34 8.96 -18.80
N LEU A 376 -2.38 9.18 -17.99
CA LEU A 376 -3.70 8.60 -18.19
C LEU A 376 -4.35 9.11 -19.50
N LYS A 377 -4.29 10.41 -19.77
CA LYS A 377 -4.77 10.98 -21.03
C LYS A 377 -3.99 10.43 -22.23
N CYS A 378 -2.68 10.34 -22.15
CA CYS A 378 -1.85 9.74 -23.19
C CYS A 378 -2.20 8.27 -23.44
N PHE A 379 -2.44 7.50 -22.38
CA PHE A 379 -2.84 6.10 -22.47
C PHE A 379 -4.20 5.95 -23.16
N ILE A 380 -5.23 6.68 -22.71
CA ILE A 380 -6.58 6.67 -23.30
C ILE A 380 -6.51 7.05 -24.79
N ASN A 381 -5.77 8.09 -25.16
CA ASN A 381 -5.62 8.51 -26.55
C ASN A 381 -4.98 7.44 -27.43
N LYS A 382 -4.00 6.67 -26.90
CA LYS A 382 -3.40 5.55 -27.61
C LYS A 382 -4.38 4.40 -27.82
N LEU A 383 -5.15 4.04 -26.78
CA LEU A 383 -6.19 3.03 -26.88
C LEU A 383 -7.27 3.41 -27.92
N LYS A 384 -7.68 4.68 -27.94
CA LYS A 384 -8.63 5.20 -28.96
C LYS A 384 -8.08 5.06 -30.37
N LYS A 385 -6.80 5.43 -30.59
CA LYS A 385 -6.13 5.27 -31.90
C LYS A 385 -6.01 3.81 -32.36
N GLN A 386 -5.95 2.88 -31.40
CA GLN A 386 -5.86 1.44 -31.67
C GLN A 386 -7.22 0.75 -31.74
N GLY A 387 -8.34 1.48 -31.57
CA GLY A 387 -9.69 0.91 -31.52
C GLY A 387 -9.96 0.01 -30.29
N ARG A 388 -9.15 0.11 -29.23
CA ARG A 388 -9.25 -0.72 -28.03
C ARG A 388 -9.94 -0.01 -26.85
N TYR A 389 -10.26 1.26 -27.00
CA TYR A 389 -10.96 2.02 -25.96
C TYR A 389 -12.44 1.76 -25.98
N ASP A 390 -12.96 1.17 -24.92
CA ASP A 390 -14.41 1.05 -24.70
C ASP A 390 -14.81 1.85 -23.45
N ALA A 391 -15.60 2.90 -23.65
CA ALA A 391 -16.06 3.77 -22.57
C ALA A 391 -17.07 3.10 -21.62
N LYS A 392 -17.62 1.93 -21.99
CA LYS A 392 -18.62 1.19 -21.19
C LYS A 392 -17.95 0.25 -20.18
N VAL A 393 -16.72 -0.13 -20.42
CA VAL A 393 -15.88 -0.91 -19.50
C VAL A 393 -15.25 0.02 -18.46
#